data_87dcbb677d019a94c22185a50ee14cfc
#
_entry.id   87dcbb677d019a94c22185a50ee14cfc
#
_cell.length_a   1.000
_cell.length_b   1.000
_cell.length_c   1.000
_cell.angle_alpha   90.00
_cell.angle_beta   90.00
_cell.angle_gamma   90.00
#
_symmetry.space_group_name_H-M   'P 1'
#
loop_
_entity.id
_entity.type
_entity.pdbx_description
1 polymer ?
#
loop_
_entity_poly.entity_id
_entity_poly.type
_entity_poly.pdbx_seq_one_letter_code
_entity_poly.pdbx_strand_id
1 'polypeptide(L)'
;MTENLLPLINALYHHYNEHQYLKLKVEYEFTQWGSYKFFVRYVSESGKILPTGISPTPIDDEVEKVSDFFEKTIHTKEKFNRFIIEINPDKTYSQKHFWDQDKEKQDLVKGADVFYQWINDRMMSMIFEYEKENDLLPSQYDDDGDLEYLSSWDSGLFTFHINDKGKLEHKIVLTQEGKERILDMPLRDYFIEGVLEHHTITTIQLADVWKSWNTIVLKSPHYSIPYDKRDEFVRYF
;
A
#
# COMPACT_ATOMS: atom_id res chain seq x y z
N MET A 1 -4.48 28.99 -3.88
CA MET A 1 -3.53 28.04 -3.26
C MET A 1 -2.83 28.65 -2.03
N THR A 2 -2.41 29.90 -2.06
CA THR A 2 -1.61 30.54 -0.99
C THR A 2 -2.35 30.71 0.35
N GLU A 3 -3.65 30.98 0.36
CA GLU A 3 -4.43 31.22 1.58
C GLU A 3 -4.58 30.00 2.50
N ASN A 4 -4.54 28.78 1.94
CA ASN A 4 -4.70 27.55 2.70
C ASN A 4 -3.40 27.09 3.41
N LEU A 5 -2.26 27.65 3.06
CA LEU A 5 -0.97 27.26 3.66
C LEU A 5 -0.58 28.11 4.88
N LEU A 6 -1.15 29.29 5.05
CA LEU A 6 -0.79 30.20 6.15
C LEU A 6 -0.94 29.58 7.55
N PRO A 7 -2.02 28.82 7.86
CA PRO A 7 -2.14 28.14 9.14
C PRO A 7 -0.99 27.16 9.39
N LEU A 8 -0.67 26.32 8.41
CA LEU A 8 0.44 25.37 8.51
C LEU A 8 1.79 26.08 8.67
N ILE A 9 2.06 27.14 7.89
CA ILE A 9 3.32 27.90 7.97
C ILE A 9 3.47 28.53 9.36
N ASN A 10 2.40 29.08 9.92
CA ASN A 10 2.42 29.61 11.27
C ASN A 10 2.67 28.54 12.32
N ALA A 11 1.99 27.39 12.22
CA ALA A 11 2.17 26.27 13.12
C ALA A 11 3.61 25.74 13.06
N LEU A 12 4.14 25.50 11.86
CA LEU A 12 5.53 25.09 11.64
C LEU A 12 6.53 26.09 12.22
N TYR A 13 6.32 27.37 11.94
CA TYR A 13 7.21 28.39 12.44
C TYR A 13 7.22 28.42 13.98
N HIS A 14 6.07 28.40 14.64
CA HIS A 14 5.98 28.40 16.10
C HIS A 14 6.52 27.12 16.72
N HIS A 15 6.26 25.98 16.12
CA HIS A 15 6.67 24.68 16.65
C HIS A 15 8.19 24.45 16.55
N TYR A 16 8.83 24.97 15.49
CA TYR A 16 10.25 24.73 15.21
C TYR A 16 11.15 25.95 15.44
N ASN A 17 10.61 27.10 15.90
CA ASN A 17 11.33 28.37 16.00
C ASN A 17 12.38 28.43 17.12
N GLU A 18 12.40 27.48 18.05
CA GLU A 18 13.38 27.46 19.16
C GLU A 18 14.80 27.15 18.69
N HIS A 19 14.98 26.70 17.47
CA HIS A 19 16.25 26.35 16.89
C HIS A 19 16.74 27.43 15.92
N GLN A 20 18.01 27.80 16.02
CA GLN A 20 18.68 28.67 15.04
C GLN A 20 18.84 27.90 13.73
N TYR A 21 17.98 28.17 12.76
CA TYR A 21 18.06 27.59 11.42
C TYR A 21 18.13 28.69 10.35
N LEU A 22 18.78 28.39 9.24
CA LEU A 22 18.79 29.27 8.08
C LEU A 22 17.42 29.25 7.39
N LYS A 23 16.83 28.07 7.26
CA LYS A 23 15.43 27.88 6.83
C LYS A 23 14.90 26.49 7.25
N LEU A 24 13.59 26.37 7.35
CA LEU A 24 12.90 25.07 7.40
C LEU A 24 12.59 24.62 5.98
N LYS A 25 12.87 23.36 5.69
CA LYS A 25 12.40 22.68 4.49
C LYS A 25 11.36 21.65 4.90
N VAL A 26 10.16 21.84 4.41
CA VAL A 26 8.99 20.96 4.62
C VAL A 26 8.68 20.27 3.31
N GLU A 27 8.49 18.98 3.36
CA GLU A 27 8.26 18.16 2.17
C GLU A 27 7.13 17.19 2.40
N TYR A 28 6.15 17.20 1.49
CA TYR A 28 5.13 16.18 1.35
C TYR A 28 5.48 15.29 0.15
N GLU A 29 5.42 14.00 0.37
CA GLU A 29 5.50 12.98 -0.67
C GLU A 29 4.16 12.24 -0.73
N PHE A 30 3.44 12.37 -1.83
CA PHE A 30 2.15 11.73 -2.04
C PHE A 30 2.32 10.43 -2.81
N THR A 31 1.55 9.40 -2.43
CA THR A 31 1.43 8.17 -3.21
C THR A 31 0.19 8.25 -4.11
N GLN A 32 0.13 7.44 -5.15
CA GLN A 32 -1.04 7.35 -6.02
C GLN A 32 -2.29 6.80 -5.31
N TRP A 33 -2.13 6.22 -4.11
CA TRP A 33 -3.22 5.66 -3.30
C TRP A 33 -3.75 6.60 -2.22
N GLY A 34 -3.42 7.90 -2.29
CA GLY A 34 -3.91 8.91 -1.36
C GLY A 34 -3.17 8.98 -0.03
N SER A 35 -2.17 8.16 0.21
CA SER A 35 -1.33 8.30 1.41
C SER A 35 -0.21 9.31 1.19
N TYR A 36 0.27 9.90 2.27
CA TYR A 36 1.38 10.85 2.20
C TYR A 36 2.44 10.59 3.28
N LYS A 37 3.66 11.09 3.02
CA LYS A 37 4.71 11.23 4.02
C LYS A 37 5.02 12.70 4.19
N PHE A 38 5.26 13.09 5.43
CA PHE A 38 5.57 14.45 5.81
C PHE A 38 6.93 14.52 6.50
N PHE A 39 7.78 15.41 6.01
CA PHE A 39 9.14 15.59 6.55
C PHE A 39 9.40 17.06 6.84
N VAL A 40 9.97 17.36 8.01
CA VAL A 40 10.49 18.67 8.35
C VAL A 40 11.98 18.58 8.62
N ARG A 41 12.74 19.42 7.98
CA ARG A 41 14.21 19.45 8.06
C ARG A 41 14.72 20.86 8.22
N TYR A 42 15.85 21.02 8.89
CA TYR A 42 16.59 22.28 8.92
C TYR A 42 17.57 22.37 7.75
N VAL A 43 17.73 23.57 7.21
CA VAL A 43 18.85 23.89 6.35
C VAL A 43 19.84 24.71 7.20
N SER A 44 21.02 24.16 7.41
CA SER A 44 22.08 24.82 8.17
C SER A 44 22.74 25.94 7.37
N GLU A 45 23.55 26.80 8.03
CA GLU A 45 24.34 27.83 7.37
C GLU A 45 25.27 27.27 6.29
N SER A 46 25.77 26.05 6.45
CA SER A 46 26.57 25.35 5.43
C SER A 46 25.76 24.77 4.27
N GLY A 47 24.42 24.96 4.25
CA GLY A 47 23.52 24.42 3.25
C GLY A 47 23.20 22.92 3.44
N LYS A 48 23.64 22.30 4.54
CA LYS A 48 23.31 20.90 4.83
C LYS A 48 21.86 20.78 5.31
N ILE A 49 21.18 19.75 4.83
CA ILE A 49 19.82 19.39 5.25
C ILE A 49 19.95 18.43 6.43
N LEU A 50 19.38 18.80 7.57
CA LEU A 50 19.45 18.05 8.83
C LEU A 50 18.04 17.73 9.33
N PRO A 51 17.82 16.56 9.96
CA PRO A 51 16.54 16.26 10.60
C PRO A 51 16.32 17.22 11.79
N THR A 52 15.07 17.55 12.06
CA THR A 52 14.73 18.43 13.20
C THR A 52 14.88 17.72 14.54
N GLY A 53 14.73 16.40 14.57
CA GLY A 53 14.66 15.61 15.83
C GLY A 53 13.41 15.90 16.67
N ILE A 54 12.48 16.73 16.17
CA ILE A 54 11.26 17.13 16.87
C ILE A 54 10.07 16.46 16.17
N SER A 55 9.16 15.88 16.96
CA SER A 55 7.94 15.28 16.44
C SER A 55 7.00 16.34 15.85
N PRO A 56 6.38 16.13 14.69
CA PRO A 56 5.36 17.02 14.15
C PRO A 56 3.99 16.86 14.84
N THR A 57 3.77 15.88 15.72
CA THR A 57 2.47 15.56 16.32
C THR A 57 1.68 16.78 16.82
N PRO A 58 2.28 17.82 17.45
CA PRO A 58 1.53 19.00 17.86
C PRO A 58 0.89 19.83 16.75
N ILE A 59 1.28 19.58 15.49
CA ILE A 59 0.77 20.30 14.30
C ILE A 59 0.12 19.35 13.28
N ASP A 60 -0.19 18.12 13.67
CA ASP A 60 -0.76 17.10 12.78
C ASP A 60 -2.06 17.56 12.13
N ASP A 61 -2.93 18.29 12.86
CA ASP A 61 -4.19 18.83 12.32
C ASP A 61 -3.95 19.78 11.12
N GLU A 62 -2.94 20.64 11.18
CA GLU A 62 -2.59 21.55 10.09
C GLU A 62 -1.94 20.83 8.92
N VAL A 63 -1.13 19.81 9.23
CA VAL A 63 -0.50 18.93 8.23
C VAL A 63 -1.56 18.17 7.46
N GLU A 64 -2.54 17.58 8.16
CA GLU A 64 -3.63 16.79 7.57
C GLU A 64 -4.56 17.65 6.69
N LYS A 65 -4.95 18.84 7.16
CA LYS A 65 -5.79 19.76 6.37
C LYS A 65 -5.16 20.14 5.02
N VAL A 66 -3.83 20.33 5.01
CA VAL A 66 -3.09 20.61 3.77
C VAL A 66 -2.99 19.37 2.90
N SER A 67 -2.79 18.21 3.49
CA SER A 67 -2.79 16.93 2.78
C SER A 67 -4.13 16.66 2.09
N ASP A 68 -5.25 16.81 2.80
CA ASP A 68 -6.61 16.65 2.27
C ASP A 68 -6.90 17.59 1.09
N PHE A 69 -6.39 18.81 1.18
CA PHE A 69 -6.53 19.77 0.07
C PHE A 69 -5.76 19.29 -1.17
N PHE A 70 -4.55 18.78 -0.99
CA PHE A 70 -3.74 18.27 -2.10
C PHE A 70 -4.27 16.97 -2.67
N GLU A 71 -4.76 16.06 -1.85
CA GLU A 71 -5.37 14.82 -2.32
C GLU A 71 -6.49 15.08 -3.33
N LYS A 72 -7.35 16.07 -3.04
CA LYS A 72 -8.40 16.51 -3.96
C LYS A 72 -7.86 17.15 -5.25
N THR A 73 -6.66 17.67 -5.22
CA THR A 73 -6.03 18.41 -6.34
C THR A 73 -5.14 17.54 -7.21
N ILE A 74 -4.51 16.50 -6.65
CA ILE A 74 -3.63 15.55 -7.34
C ILE A 74 -4.32 14.88 -8.54
N HIS A 75 -5.62 14.64 -8.45
CA HIS A 75 -6.42 14.04 -9.50
C HIS A 75 -6.92 15.05 -10.56
N THR A 76 -6.56 16.32 -10.43
CA THR A 76 -6.91 17.38 -11.37
C THR A 76 -5.82 17.60 -12.43
N LYS A 77 -5.90 18.69 -13.20
CA LYS A 77 -5.05 18.96 -14.36
C LYS A 77 -3.55 19.09 -14.09
N GLU A 78 -3.16 19.37 -12.85
CA GLU A 78 -1.75 19.50 -12.44
C GLU A 78 -1.36 18.32 -11.55
N LYS A 79 -0.90 17.23 -12.14
CA LYS A 79 -0.38 16.08 -11.39
C LYS A 79 0.92 16.46 -10.70
N PHE A 80 1.02 16.17 -9.41
CA PHE A 80 2.27 16.24 -8.65
C PHE A 80 2.27 15.16 -7.56
N ASN A 81 3.44 14.68 -7.18
CA ASN A 81 3.64 13.73 -6.09
C ASN A 81 4.65 14.21 -5.06
N ARG A 82 5.21 15.41 -5.28
CA ARG A 82 6.03 16.12 -4.30
C ARG A 82 5.60 17.57 -4.17
N PHE A 83 5.51 18.01 -2.91
CA PHE A 83 5.26 19.40 -2.56
C PHE A 83 6.27 19.84 -1.52
N ILE A 84 6.96 20.95 -1.78
CA ILE A 84 8.01 21.47 -0.92
C ILE A 84 7.68 22.91 -0.52
N ILE A 85 7.80 23.20 0.77
CA ILE A 85 7.73 24.54 1.34
C ILE A 85 9.09 24.83 1.97
N GLU A 86 9.67 26.00 1.67
CA GLU A 86 10.83 26.50 2.37
C GLU A 86 10.43 27.76 3.14
N ILE A 87 10.64 27.75 4.47
CA ILE A 87 10.25 28.83 5.38
C ILE A 87 11.52 29.47 5.93
N ASN A 88 11.67 30.78 5.77
CA ASN A 88 12.78 31.57 6.28
C ASN A 88 12.55 31.99 7.74
N PRO A 89 13.59 32.42 8.48
CA PRO A 89 13.48 32.92 9.86
C PRO A 89 12.56 34.13 10.01
N ASP A 90 12.36 34.91 8.97
CA ASP A 90 11.47 36.07 8.93
C ASP A 90 10.02 35.73 8.55
N LYS A 91 9.66 34.45 8.52
CA LYS A 91 8.37 33.88 8.10
C LYS A 91 8.06 34.01 6.61
N THR A 92 8.92 34.59 5.82
CA THR A 92 8.75 34.51 4.37
C THR A 92 8.90 33.07 3.91
N TYR A 93 8.17 32.67 2.87
CA TYR A 93 8.23 31.31 2.38
C TYR A 93 8.15 31.24 0.86
N SER A 94 8.67 30.15 0.34
CA SER A 94 8.47 29.72 -1.05
C SER A 94 7.88 28.34 -1.09
N GLN A 95 7.19 28.04 -2.17
CA GLN A 95 6.59 26.73 -2.39
C GLN A 95 6.83 26.26 -3.81
N LYS A 96 6.97 24.95 -3.98
CA LYS A 96 6.99 24.31 -5.28
C LYS A 96 6.35 22.94 -5.23
N HIS A 97 5.71 22.55 -6.30
CA HIS A 97 5.21 21.20 -6.51
C HIS A 97 5.68 20.70 -7.86
N PHE A 98 5.88 19.38 -7.97
CA PHE A 98 6.32 18.76 -9.21
C PHE A 98 6.04 17.25 -9.18
N TRP A 99 6.03 16.68 -10.38
CA TRP A 99 5.97 15.25 -10.55
C TRP A 99 7.38 14.66 -10.53
N ASP A 100 7.63 13.75 -9.58
CA ASP A 100 8.87 12.98 -9.47
C ASP A 100 8.61 11.58 -10.03
N GLN A 101 9.12 11.33 -11.23
CA GLN A 101 8.92 10.06 -11.94
C GLN A 101 9.66 8.90 -11.26
N ASP A 102 10.84 9.15 -10.69
CA ASP A 102 11.61 8.11 -10.01
C ASP A 102 10.91 7.66 -8.73
N LYS A 103 10.31 8.60 -8.00
CA LYS A 103 9.48 8.29 -6.83
C LYS A 103 8.26 7.46 -7.22
N GLU A 104 7.54 7.85 -8.26
CA GLU A 104 6.38 7.11 -8.77
C GLU A 104 6.76 5.67 -9.07
N LYS A 105 7.85 5.48 -9.79
CA LYS A 105 8.36 4.15 -10.12
C LYS A 105 8.73 3.33 -8.89
N GLN A 106 9.37 3.95 -7.89
CA GLN A 106 9.69 3.28 -6.63
C GLN A 106 8.44 2.87 -5.84
N ASP A 107 7.41 3.71 -5.83
CA ASP A 107 6.14 3.40 -5.16
C ASP A 107 5.42 2.23 -5.86
N LEU A 108 5.40 2.21 -7.20
CA LEU A 108 4.86 1.10 -7.98
C LEU A 108 5.60 -0.22 -7.72
N VAL A 109 6.93 -0.20 -7.68
CA VAL A 109 7.74 -1.39 -7.35
C VAL A 109 7.39 -1.91 -5.97
N LYS A 110 7.32 -1.04 -4.96
CA LYS A 110 6.94 -1.44 -3.59
C LYS A 110 5.54 -2.02 -3.53
N GLY A 111 4.57 -1.39 -4.22
CA GLY A 111 3.21 -1.91 -4.31
C GLY A 111 3.17 -3.30 -4.95
N ALA A 112 3.94 -3.49 -6.02
CA ALA A 112 4.03 -4.78 -6.70
C ALA A 112 4.70 -5.86 -5.84
N ASP A 113 5.71 -5.50 -5.03
CA ASP A 113 6.41 -6.43 -4.15
C ASP A 113 5.53 -7.00 -3.02
N VAL A 114 4.56 -6.24 -2.54
CA VAL A 114 3.66 -6.68 -1.46
C VAL A 114 2.34 -7.26 -1.96
N PHE A 115 2.12 -7.28 -3.26
CA PHE A 115 0.86 -7.73 -3.83
C PHE A 115 0.55 -9.19 -3.53
N TYR A 116 1.55 -10.06 -3.47
CA TYR A 116 1.38 -11.46 -3.11
C TYR A 116 0.79 -11.66 -1.70
N GLN A 117 1.10 -10.75 -0.77
CA GLN A 117 0.53 -10.77 0.58
C GLN A 117 -0.97 -10.45 0.52
N TRP A 118 -1.33 -9.43 -0.27
CA TRP A 118 -2.72 -9.07 -0.49
C TRP A 118 -3.51 -10.22 -1.13
N ILE A 119 -2.98 -10.88 -2.18
CA ILE A 119 -3.59 -12.06 -2.80
C ILE A 119 -3.82 -13.13 -1.74
N ASN A 120 -2.78 -13.47 -0.96
CA ASN A 120 -2.85 -14.53 0.03
C ASN A 120 -3.94 -14.25 1.08
N ASP A 121 -3.93 -13.07 1.68
CA ASP A 121 -4.87 -12.69 2.73
C ASP A 121 -6.31 -12.67 2.21
N ARG A 122 -6.54 -12.17 1.00
CA ARG A 122 -7.86 -12.16 0.38
C ARG A 122 -8.36 -13.54 -0.01
N MET A 123 -7.47 -14.38 -0.55
CA MET A 123 -7.83 -15.77 -0.87
C MET A 123 -8.20 -16.55 0.38
N MET A 124 -7.43 -16.44 1.46
CA MET A 124 -7.77 -17.10 2.73
C MET A 124 -9.14 -16.67 3.26
N SER A 125 -9.41 -15.35 3.25
CA SER A 125 -10.71 -14.83 3.69
C SER A 125 -11.87 -15.33 2.81
N MET A 126 -11.71 -15.29 1.48
CA MET A 126 -12.75 -15.74 0.55
C MET A 126 -13.01 -17.23 0.67
N ILE A 127 -11.95 -18.05 0.84
CA ILE A 127 -12.08 -19.51 1.03
C ILE A 127 -12.84 -19.78 2.33
N PHE A 128 -12.46 -19.15 3.44
CA PHE A 128 -13.12 -19.31 4.73
C PHE A 128 -14.60 -18.95 4.65
N GLU A 129 -14.95 -17.81 4.06
CA GLU A 129 -16.33 -17.38 3.91
C GLU A 129 -17.13 -18.34 3.03
N TYR A 130 -16.56 -18.75 1.89
CA TYR A 130 -17.20 -19.70 0.98
C TYR A 130 -17.46 -21.06 1.65
N GLU A 131 -16.47 -21.60 2.34
CA GLU A 131 -16.60 -22.88 3.03
C GLU A 131 -17.62 -22.81 4.18
N LYS A 132 -17.64 -21.68 4.90
CA LYS A 132 -18.62 -21.43 5.96
C LYS A 132 -20.06 -21.35 5.41
N GLU A 133 -20.26 -20.61 4.33
CA GLU A 133 -21.57 -20.45 3.67
C GLU A 133 -22.10 -21.74 3.06
N ASN A 134 -21.21 -22.69 2.71
CA ASN A 134 -21.57 -23.98 2.10
C ASN A 134 -21.47 -25.18 3.07
N ASP A 135 -21.36 -24.92 4.39
CA ASP A 135 -21.25 -25.95 5.42
C ASP A 135 -20.08 -26.94 5.20
N LEU A 136 -18.97 -26.43 4.63
CA LEU A 136 -17.77 -27.23 4.36
C LEU A 136 -16.72 -27.12 5.48
N LEU A 137 -16.85 -26.12 6.38
CA LEU A 137 -15.92 -25.94 7.49
C LEU A 137 -16.22 -26.92 8.63
N PRO A 138 -15.22 -27.66 9.11
CA PRO A 138 -15.35 -28.37 10.38
C PRO A 138 -15.58 -27.37 11.51
N SER A 139 -16.42 -27.74 12.46
CA SER A 139 -16.68 -26.91 13.63
C SER A 139 -16.74 -27.75 14.90
N GLN A 140 -16.44 -27.12 16.02
CA GLN A 140 -16.55 -27.68 17.37
C GLN A 140 -17.06 -26.62 18.33
N TYR A 141 -17.45 -27.03 19.52
CA TYR A 141 -17.71 -26.10 20.60
C TYR A 141 -16.45 -26.02 21.48
N ASP A 142 -16.06 -24.83 21.84
CA ASP A 142 -14.96 -24.60 22.79
C ASP A 142 -15.39 -24.88 24.23
N ASP A 143 -14.48 -24.68 25.19
CA ASP A 143 -14.73 -24.94 26.61
C ASP A 143 -15.79 -24.01 27.22
N ASP A 144 -16.03 -22.84 26.61
CA ASP A 144 -17.03 -21.84 27.02
C ASP A 144 -18.40 -22.09 26.34
N GLY A 145 -18.49 -23.04 25.42
CA GLY A 145 -19.67 -23.42 24.67
C GLY A 145 -19.92 -22.57 23.44
N ASP A 146 -18.95 -21.81 22.99
CA ASP A 146 -19.01 -21.03 21.75
C ASP A 146 -18.61 -21.88 20.54
N LEU A 147 -19.26 -21.62 19.39
CA LEU A 147 -18.99 -22.34 18.14
C LEU A 147 -17.68 -21.85 17.51
N GLU A 148 -16.69 -22.72 17.45
CA GLU A 148 -15.41 -22.48 16.80
C GLU A 148 -15.34 -23.19 15.45
N TYR A 149 -14.93 -22.45 14.40
CA TYR A 149 -14.66 -23.03 13.08
C TYR A 149 -13.20 -23.43 12.97
N LEU A 150 -12.97 -24.67 12.53
CA LEU A 150 -11.65 -25.22 12.32
C LEU A 150 -11.24 -25.05 10.85
N SER A 151 -9.92 -25.03 10.61
CA SER A 151 -9.43 -25.03 9.24
C SER A 151 -9.72 -26.35 8.55
N SER A 152 -10.13 -26.26 7.29
CA SER A 152 -10.36 -27.41 6.41
C SER A 152 -9.15 -27.74 5.53
N TRP A 153 -8.01 -27.02 5.69
CA TRP A 153 -6.80 -27.21 4.90
C TRP A 153 -5.56 -26.71 5.64
N ASP A 154 -4.41 -27.27 5.28
CA ASP A 154 -3.10 -26.96 5.86
C ASP A 154 -2.28 -26.06 4.93
N SER A 155 -2.45 -26.23 3.62
CA SER A 155 -1.80 -25.43 2.59
C SER A 155 -2.67 -25.32 1.34
N GLY A 156 -2.46 -24.26 0.57
CA GLY A 156 -3.16 -24.00 -0.67
C GLY A 156 -2.22 -23.67 -1.82
N LEU A 157 -2.59 -24.10 -3.02
CA LEU A 157 -1.96 -23.68 -4.28
C LEU A 157 -2.98 -22.92 -5.10
N PHE A 158 -2.76 -21.62 -5.27
CA PHE A 158 -3.65 -20.73 -5.99
C PHE A 158 -3.00 -20.34 -7.30
N THR A 159 -3.62 -20.71 -8.41
CA THR A 159 -3.14 -20.36 -9.76
C THR A 159 -4.08 -19.37 -10.38
N PHE A 160 -3.53 -18.26 -10.88
CA PHE A 160 -4.26 -17.22 -11.62
C PHE A 160 -3.63 -17.08 -12.99
N HIS A 161 -4.44 -17.15 -14.03
CA HIS A 161 -4.01 -17.06 -15.42
C HIS A 161 -4.83 -16.00 -16.14
N ILE A 162 -4.14 -15.08 -16.83
CA ILE A 162 -4.78 -14.09 -17.69
C ILE A 162 -4.69 -14.62 -19.12
N ASN A 163 -5.83 -14.99 -19.67
CA ASN A 163 -5.91 -15.56 -21.00
C ASN A 163 -5.77 -14.50 -22.11
N ASP A 164 -5.70 -14.93 -23.37
CA ASP A 164 -5.52 -14.06 -24.54
C ASP A 164 -6.65 -13.03 -24.72
N LYS A 165 -7.79 -13.19 -24.03
CA LYS A 165 -8.89 -12.23 -24.01
C LYS A 165 -8.83 -11.25 -22.85
N GLY A 166 -7.75 -11.27 -22.07
CA GLY A 166 -7.58 -10.44 -20.88
C GLY A 166 -8.48 -10.84 -19.70
N LYS A 167 -9.02 -12.05 -19.69
CA LYS A 167 -9.84 -12.54 -18.59
C LYS A 167 -9.03 -13.37 -17.61
N LEU A 168 -9.29 -13.16 -16.33
CA LEU A 168 -8.69 -13.95 -15.25
C LEU A 168 -9.38 -15.32 -15.16
N GLU A 169 -8.58 -16.36 -15.25
CA GLU A 169 -8.94 -17.76 -14.95
C GLU A 169 -8.20 -18.17 -13.68
N HIS A 170 -8.77 -19.07 -12.89
CA HIS A 170 -8.15 -19.49 -11.64
C HIS A 170 -8.34 -20.98 -11.37
N LYS A 171 -7.46 -21.49 -10.52
CA LYS A 171 -7.56 -22.85 -9.93
C LYS A 171 -7.10 -22.78 -8.49
N ILE A 172 -7.89 -23.36 -7.59
CA ILE A 172 -7.61 -23.47 -6.16
C ILE A 172 -7.46 -24.95 -5.82
N VAL A 173 -6.28 -25.30 -5.31
CA VAL A 173 -6.02 -26.64 -4.78
C VAL A 173 -5.70 -26.50 -3.30
N LEU A 174 -6.49 -27.11 -2.45
CA LEU A 174 -6.29 -27.14 -1.00
C LEU A 174 -5.77 -28.50 -0.58
N THR A 175 -4.81 -28.51 0.34
CA THR A 175 -4.23 -29.73 0.88
C THR A 175 -4.51 -29.81 2.37
N GLN A 176 -4.99 -30.97 2.83
CA GLN A 176 -5.17 -31.29 4.23
C GLN A 176 -4.60 -32.68 4.51
N GLU A 177 -3.71 -32.82 5.47
CA GLU A 177 -3.06 -34.10 5.82
C GLU A 177 -2.48 -34.82 4.59
N GLY A 178 -1.91 -34.06 3.66
CA GLY A 178 -1.32 -34.59 2.43
C GLY A 178 -2.33 -35.01 1.34
N LYS A 179 -3.63 -34.81 1.55
CA LYS A 179 -4.67 -35.05 0.55
C LYS A 179 -5.08 -33.76 -0.12
N GLU A 180 -5.05 -33.76 -1.44
CA GLU A 180 -5.42 -32.60 -2.24
C GLU A 180 -6.91 -32.65 -2.64
N ARG A 181 -7.55 -31.47 -2.66
CA ARG A 181 -8.86 -31.27 -3.26
C ARG A 181 -8.88 -29.97 -4.07
N ILE A 182 -9.65 -29.96 -5.13
CA ILE A 182 -9.91 -28.74 -5.91
C ILE A 182 -11.14 -28.07 -5.28
N LEU A 183 -11.03 -26.76 -5.03
CA LEU A 183 -12.14 -25.93 -4.60
C LEU A 183 -12.65 -25.12 -5.80
N ASP A 184 -13.87 -25.40 -6.23
CA ASP A 184 -14.57 -24.65 -7.28
C ASP A 184 -15.37 -23.51 -6.62
N MET A 185 -14.71 -22.37 -6.45
CA MET A 185 -15.24 -21.19 -5.78
C MET A 185 -15.15 -19.98 -6.72
N PRO A 186 -16.23 -19.21 -6.93
CA PRO A 186 -16.14 -17.98 -7.71
C PRO A 186 -15.30 -16.92 -7.00
N LEU A 187 -14.48 -16.19 -7.76
CA LEU A 187 -13.76 -15.03 -7.25
C LEU A 187 -14.69 -13.81 -7.22
N ARG A 188 -14.49 -12.94 -6.23
CA ARG A 188 -15.20 -11.65 -6.13
C ARG A 188 -14.64 -10.63 -7.11
N ASP A 189 -15.47 -9.74 -7.63
CA ASP A 189 -15.11 -8.75 -8.65
C ASP A 189 -13.91 -7.88 -8.22
N TYR A 190 -13.90 -7.39 -6.98
CA TYR A 190 -12.78 -6.57 -6.48
C TYR A 190 -11.44 -7.31 -6.49
N PHE A 191 -11.45 -8.63 -6.30
CA PHE A 191 -10.24 -9.44 -6.33
C PHE A 191 -9.75 -9.63 -7.77
N ILE A 192 -10.68 -9.89 -8.69
CA ILE A 192 -10.38 -9.99 -10.13
C ILE A 192 -9.76 -8.68 -10.62
N GLU A 193 -10.39 -7.54 -10.31
CA GLU A 193 -9.90 -6.21 -10.66
C GLU A 193 -8.49 -5.95 -10.10
N GLY A 194 -8.23 -6.28 -8.84
CA GLY A 194 -6.91 -6.12 -8.22
C GLY A 194 -5.81 -6.96 -8.90
N VAL A 195 -6.11 -8.20 -9.30
CA VAL A 195 -5.14 -9.04 -10.04
C VAL A 195 -4.87 -8.47 -11.44
N LEU A 196 -5.90 -8.00 -12.14
CA LEU A 196 -5.76 -7.40 -13.47
C LEU A 196 -5.01 -6.06 -13.41
N GLU A 197 -5.24 -5.25 -12.39
CA GLU A 197 -4.50 -4.01 -12.15
C GLU A 197 -3.02 -4.29 -11.89
N HIS A 198 -2.71 -5.24 -11.01
CA HIS A 198 -1.33 -5.66 -10.75
C HIS A 198 -0.63 -6.16 -12.02
N HIS A 199 -1.31 -6.94 -12.84
CA HIS A 199 -0.78 -7.36 -14.12
C HIS A 199 -0.46 -6.16 -15.02
N THR A 200 -1.36 -5.18 -15.12
CA THR A 200 -1.16 -3.97 -15.91
C THR A 200 0.04 -3.16 -15.39
N ILE A 201 0.15 -2.96 -14.07
CA ILE A 201 1.27 -2.25 -13.46
C ILE A 201 2.58 -2.95 -13.79
N THR A 202 2.68 -4.25 -13.56
CA THR A 202 3.94 -4.99 -13.69
C THR A 202 4.34 -5.28 -15.13
N THR A 203 3.39 -5.44 -16.05
CA THR A 203 3.69 -5.78 -17.46
C THR A 203 3.76 -4.59 -18.39
N ILE A 204 3.15 -3.45 -18.02
CA ILE A 204 3.12 -2.23 -18.85
C ILE A 204 3.92 -1.11 -18.20
N GLN A 205 3.58 -0.71 -16.98
CA GLN A 205 4.19 0.47 -16.33
C GLN A 205 5.60 0.17 -15.79
N LEU A 206 5.87 -1.06 -15.39
CA LEU A 206 7.16 -1.53 -14.87
C LEU A 206 7.87 -2.50 -15.83
N ALA A 207 7.54 -2.47 -17.12
CA ALA A 207 8.10 -3.41 -18.13
C ALA A 207 9.63 -3.37 -18.24
N ASP A 208 10.29 -2.30 -17.85
CA ASP A 208 11.73 -2.14 -17.82
C ASP A 208 12.39 -2.73 -16.56
N VAL A 209 11.61 -2.98 -15.50
CA VAL A 209 12.10 -3.50 -14.21
C VAL A 209 11.56 -4.88 -13.95
N TRP A 210 10.36 -5.15 -14.41
CA TRP A 210 9.60 -6.36 -14.09
C TRP A 210 9.41 -7.21 -15.33
N LYS A 211 9.71 -8.50 -15.24
CA LYS A 211 9.50 -9.41 -16.36
C LYS A 211 8.00 -9.63 -16.59
N SER A 212 7.58 -9.55 -17.85
CA SER A 212 6.21 -9.83 -18.25
C SER A 212 5.76 -11.23 -17.82
N TRP A 213 4.51 -11.37 -17.46
CA TRP A 213 3.91 -12.62 -17.01
C TRP A 213 2.42 -12.69 -17.38
N ASN A 214 1.88 -13.89 -17.49
CA ASN A 214 0.46 -14.14 -17.64
C ASN A 214 -0.09 -15.15 -16.61
N THR A 215 0.77 -15.76 -15.84
CA THR A 215 0.39 -16.74 -14.81
C THR A 215 1.10 -16.45 -13.52
N ILE A 216 0.35 -16.43 -12.42
CA ILE A 216 0.86 -16.34 -11.06
C ILE A 216 0.47 -17.60 -10.32
N VAL A 217 1.40 -18.18 -9.58
CA VAL A 217 1.13 -19.28 -8.66
C VAL A 217 1.55 -18.85 -7.27
N LEU A 218 0.60 -18.85 -6.35
CA LEU A 218 0.81 -18.61 -4.93
C LEU A 218 0.67 -19.93 -4.18
N LYS A 219 1.70 -20.28 -3.44
CA LYS A 219 1.68 -21.40 -2.50
C LYS A 219 1.49 -20.81 -1.11
N SER A 220 0.33 -21.04 -0.53
CA SER A 220 -0.06 -20.46 0.74
C SER A 220 -0.13 -21.52 1.82
N PRO A 221 0.69 -21.44 2.87
CA PRO A 221 0.48 -22.19 4.09
C PRO A 221 -0.72 -21.64 4.84
N HIS A 222 -1.22 -22.42 5.79
CA HIS A 222 -2.37 -22.03 6.61
C HIS A 222 -2.15 -20.68 7.30
N TYR A 223 -3.19 -19.86 7.42
CA TYR A 223 -3.11 -18.49 7.93
C TYR A 223 -2.68 -18.37 9.42
N SER A 224 -2.74 -19.45 10.20
CA SER A 224 -2.22 -19.50 11.58
C SER A 224 -0.69 -19.50 11.65
N ILE A 225 0.01 -19.73 10.52
CA ILE A 225 1.47 -19.65 10.44
C ILE A 225 1.88 -18.16 10.47
N PRO A 226 3.01 -17.82 11.11
CA PRO A 226 3.53 -16.45 11.13
C PRO A 226 3.58 -15.82 9.75
N TYR A 227 3.29 -14.53 9.68
CA TYR A 227 3.13 -13.77 8.44
C TYR A 227 4.33 -13.89 7.48
N ASP A 228 5.54 -13.88 7.99
CA ASP A 228 6.80 -14.01 7.25
C ASP A 228 7.03 -15.39 6.61
N LYS A 229 6.19 -16.38 6.92
CA LYS A 229 6.32 -17.78 6.46
C LYS A 229 5.06 -18.34 5.80
N ARG A 230 4.01 -17.53 5.65
CA ARG A 230 2.71 -18.08 5.26
C ARG A 230 2.43 -18.08 3.77
N ASP A 231 3.33 -17.54 2.95
CA ASP A 231 3.18 -17.53 1.51
C ASP A 231 4.49 -17.66 0.75
N GLU A 232 4.39 -18.26 -0.40
CA GLU A 232 5.44 -18.35 -1.39
C GLU A 232 4.88 -17.90 -2.74
N PHE A 233 5.51 -16.90 -3.35
CA PHE A 233 5.07 -16.35 -4.61
C PHE A 233 5.98 -16.77 -5.75
N VAL A 234 5.43 -17.47 -6.73
CA VAL A 234 6.14 -17.94 -7.92
C VAL A 234 5.47 -17.35 -9.17
N ARG A 235 6.27 -16.74 -10.03
CA ARG A 235 5.83 -16.22 -11.34
C ARG A 235 6.32 -17.11 -12.46
N TYR A 236 5.43 -17.37 -13.41
CA TYR A 236 5.73 -18.06 -14.66
C TYR A 236 5.59 -17.09 -15.82
N PHE A 237 6.58 -17.07 -16.68
CA PHE A 237 6.71 -16.10 -17.75
C PHE A 237 6.49 -16.77 -19.12
#